data_a682e60f6361aa2e64fb20305678f76b
#
_entry.id   a682e60f6361aa2e64fb20305678f76b
#
_cell.length_a   1.000
_cell.length_b   1.000
_cell.length_c   1.000
_cell.angle_alpha   90.00
_cell.angle_beta   90.00
_cell.angle_gamma   90.00
#
_symmetry.space_group_name_H-M   'P 1'
#
loop_
_entity.id
_entity.type
_entity.pdbx_description
1 polymer ?
#
loop_
_entity_poly.entity_id
_entity_poly.type
_entity_poly.pdbx_seq_one_letter_code
_entity_poly.pdbx_strand_id
1 'polypeptide(L)'
;DALGTHTHGTKNLAGYIKKAHDGGVSLTAKPEILKQGSAYALIDGHAALGMVTSTFAMELACDKAEQEGVALCVVKNSCHFGAAGYYANLAAKRGMIGISMSNVDPNMTIPGARGMVIGNNPLAYAAPAQSTPSVFLDVAMSNVASLKVIQAKKDGKEIPATWIVDKDGVPTTDPSHYPEEGAMQPMAAHKGYGLALLVELLSGILSGGSTSMSGE
;
A
#
# COMPACT_ATOMS: atom_id res chain seq x y z
N ASP A 1 7.72 -12.41 0.51
CA ASP A 1 8.06 -13.85 0.42
C ASP A 1 7.41 -14.65 1.55
N ALA A 2 7.47 -14.19 2.80
CA ALA A 2 6.92 -14.92 3.96
C ALA A 2 5.40 -15.22 3.88
N LEU A 3 4.65 -14.44 3.11
CA LEU A 3 3.22 -14.60 2.90
C LEU A 3 2.87 -15.16 1.50
N GLY A 4 3.86 -15.66 0.75
CA GLY A 4 3.68 -16.12 -0.62
C GLY A 4 3.45 -15.02 -1.66
N THR A 5 3.60 -13.75 -1.29
CA THR A 5 3.38 -12.60 -2.17
C THR A 5 4.68 -12.22 -2.89
N HIS A 6 5.09 -13.02 -3.87
CA HIS A 6 6.36 -12.86 -4.57
C HIS A 6 6.55 -11.51 -5.27
N THR A 7 5.47 -10.84 -5.66
CA THR A 7 5.52 -9.52 -6.30
C THR A 7 5.98 -8.40 -5.36
N HIS A 8 5.91 -8.60 -4.06
CA HIS A 8 6.27 -7.66 -3.01
C HIS A 8 7.43 -8.14 -2.12
N GLY A 9 8.12 -9.19 -2.53
CA GLY A 9 9.24 -9.77 -1.82
C GLY A 9 10.61 -9.39 -2.40
N THR A 10 11.58 -10.28 -2.26
CA THR A 10 12.99 -10.11 -2.69
C THR A 10 13.16 -9.82 -4.18
N LYS A 11 12.16 -10.09 -5.01
CA LYS A 11 12.13 -9.67 -6.43
C LYS A 11 12.36 -8.16 -6.61
N ASN A 12 11.98 -7.34 -5.63
CA ASN A 12 12.12 -5.88 -5.68
C ASN A 12 13.49 -5.37 -5.20
N LEU A 13 14.38 -6.25 -4.76
CA LEU A 13 15.68 -5.85 -4.18
C LEU A 13 16.50 -4.99 -5.13
N ALA A 14 16.59 -5.36 -6.40
CA ALA A 14 17.31 -4.57 -7.40
C ALA A 14 16.74 -3.15 -7.55
N GLY A 15 15.41 -3.01 -7.48
CA GLY A 15 14.72 -1.72 -7.50
C GLY A 15 15.05 -0.85 -6.28
N TYR A 16 15.12 -1.44 -5.10
CA TYR A 16 15.51 -0.72 -3.88
C TYR A 16 16.97 -0.26 -3.92
N ILE A 17 17.88 -1.12 -4.41
CA ILE A 17 19.30 -0.76 -4.59
C ILE A 17 19.42 0.40 -5.56
N LYS A 18 18.72 0.35 -6.70
CA LYS A 18 18.71 1.45 -7.67
C LYS A 18 18.17 2.74 -7.05
N LYS A 19 17.05 2.71 -6.37
CA LYS A 19 16.47 3.89 -5.69
C LYS A 19 17.42 4.47 -4.65
N ALA A 20 18.14 3.63 -3.91
CA ALA A 20 19.14 4.08 -2.95
C ALA A 20 20.34 4.77 -3.64
N HIS A 21 20.81 4.22 -4.76
CA HIS A 21 21.86 4.81 -5.56
C HIS A 21 21.46 6.17 -6.16
N ASP A 22 20.20 6.27 -6.61
CA ASP A 22 19.65 7.49 -7.22
C ASP A 22 19.22 8.54 -6.15
N GLY A 23 19.41 8.28 -4.87
CA GLY A 23 19.08 9.20 -3.78
C GLY A 23 17.60 9.23 -3.38
N GLY A 24 16.74 8.38 -3.96
CA GLY A 24 15.32 8.30 -3.64
C GLY A 24 15.01 7.50 -2.36
N VAL A 25 16.00 6.82 -1.79
CA VAL A 25 15.90 6.07 -0.54
C VAL A 25 17.18 6.24 0.26
N SER A 26 17.08 6.52 1.54
CA SER A 26 18.20 6.53 2.47
C SER A 26 18.36 5.16 3.14
N LEU A 27 19.55 4.57 3.01
CA LEU A 27 19.87 3.31 3.69
C LEU A 27 20.29 3.49 5.15
N THR A 28 20.55 4.72 5.58
CA THR A 28 21.05 5.05 6.92
C THR A 28 20.06 5.88 7.76
N ALA A 29 19.04 6.46 7.13
CA ALA A 29 18.02 7.21 7.84
C ALA A 29 17.25 6.32 8.81
N LYS A 30 16.85 6.92 9.94
CA LYS A 30 16.04 6.28 10.96
C LYS A 30 14.72 7.03 11.08
N PRO A 31 13.60 6.31 11.33
CA PRO A 31 12.33 6.93 11.63
C PRO A 31 12.43 7.84 12.85
N GLU A 32 11.76 8.99 12.80
CA GLU A 32 11.70 9.97 13.89
C GLU A 32 10.24 10.22 14.30
N ILE A 33 9.97 10.23 15.60
CA ILE A 33 8.66 10.57 16.12
C ILE A 33 8.58 12.10 16.19
N LEU A 34 7.78 12.71 15.30
CA LEU A 34 7.57 14.16 15.27
C LEU A 34 6.58 14.63 16.35
N LYS A 35 5.56 13.82 16.60
CA LYS A 35 4.52 14.11 17.59
C LYS A 35 3.92 12.80 18.10
N GLN A 36 3.58 12.74 19.38
CA GLN A 36 2.89 11.60 19.95
C GLN A 36 2.02 11.97 21.14
N GLY A 37 1.03 11.15 21.39
CA GLY A 37 0.24 11.07 22.61
C GLY A 37 0.24 9.65 23.15
N SER A 38 -0.61 9.36 24.12
CA SER A 38 -0.70 8.02 24.70
C SER A 38 -1.06 6.97 23.64
N ALA A 39 -2.05 7.23 22.80
CA ALA A 39 -2.60 6.30 21.82
C ALA A 39 -2.24 6.63 20.35
N TYR A 40 -1.36 7.58 20.05
CA TYR A 40 -0.99 7.90 18.68
C TYR A 40 0.47 8.35 18.53
N ALA A 41 0.99 8.26 17.30
CA ALA A 41 2.23 8.89 16.89
C ALA A 41 2.19 9.34 15.41
N LEU A 42 2.84 10.48 15.13
CA LEU A 42 3.20 10.95 13.79
C LEU A 42 4.70 10.74 13.61
N ILE A 43 5.08 10.04 12.57
CA ILE A 43 6.44 9.58 12.32
C ILE A 43 6.92 10.13 10.97
N ASP A 44 8.14 10.66 10.94
CA ASP A 44 8.86 10.96 9.70
C ASP A 44 9.82 9.81 9.39
N GLY A 45 9.70 9.25 8.19
CA GLY A 45 10.57 8.18 7.72
C GLY A 45 11.91 8.68 7.17
N HIS A 46 12.08 9.98 6.90
CA HIS A 46 13.29 10.56 6.33
C HIS A 46 13.80 9.81 5.08
N ALA A 47 12.90 9.37 4.24
CA ALA A 47 13.16 8.52 3.06
C ALA A 47 13.86 7.20 3.38
N ALA A 48 13.80 6.70 4.61
CA ALA A 48 14.27 5.36 4.94
C ALA A 48 13.51 4.29 4.16
N LEU A 49 14.10 3.10 4.07
CA LEU A 49 13.40 1.92 3.53
C LEU A 49 12.05 1.74 4.23
N GLY A 50 10.99 1.60 3.44
CA GLY A 50 9.63 1.46 3.96
C GLY A 50 9.48 0.32 4.96
N MET A 51 10.22 -0.78 4.77
CA MET A 51 10.25 -1.91 5.70
C MET A 51 10.75 -1.52 7.09
N VAL A 52 11.76 -0.66 7.17
CA VAL A 52 12.32 -0.17 8.44
C VAL A 52 11.29 0.72 9.15
N THR A 53 10.76 1.70 8.43
CA THR A 53 9.81 2.67 8.99
C THR A 53 8.51 2.02 9.42
N SER A 54 7.96 1.12 8.61
CA SER A 54 6.67 0.48 8.91
C SER A 54 6.77 -0.55 10.03
N THR A 55 7.90 -1.26 10.15
CA THR A 55 8.15 -2.14 11.30
C THR A 55 8.19 -1.30 12.58
N PHE A 56 9.00 -0.23 12.60
CA PHE A 56 9.07 0.68 13.72
C PHE A 56 7.71 1.25 14.13
N ALA A 57 6.92 1.70 13.14
CA ALA A 57 5.60 2.27 13.38
C ALA A 57 4.61 1.25 13.97
N MET A 58 4.62 0.02 13.47
CA MET A 58 3.72 -1.03 13.98
C MET A 58 4.13 -1.50 15.38
N GLU A 59 5.42 -1.64 15.65
CA GLU A 59 5.91 -1.99 16.98
C GLU A 59 5.54 -0.91 18.00
N LEU A 60 5.75 0.37 17.67
CA LEU A 60 5.33 1.49 18.49
C LEU A 60 3.81 1.53 18.73
N ALA A 61 3.02 1.25 17.68
CA ALA A 61 1.56 1.17 17.81
C ALA A 61 1.14 0.03 18.76
N CYS A 62 1.79 -1.12 18.67
CA CYS A 62 1.54 -2.23 19.59
C CYS A 62 1.90 -1.86 21.03
N ASP A 63 3.06 -1.23 21.29
CA ASP A 63 3.48 -0.82 22.63
C ASP A 63 2.48 0.15 23.27
N LYS A 64 1.96 1.09 22.47
CA LYS A 64 0.93 2.02 22.93
C LYS A 64 -0.43 1.31 23.16
N ALA A 65 -0.80 0.40 22.25
CA ALA A 65 -2.07 -0.32 22.36
C ALA A 65 -2.10 -1.28 23.57
N GLU A 66 -0.98 -1.80 24.02
CA GLU A 66 -0.88 -2.57 25.28
C GLU A 66 -1.31 -1.77 26.50
N GLN A 67 -1.07 -0.46 26.48
CA GLN A 67 -1.37 0.43 27.60
C GLN A 67 -2.78 1.04 27.48
N GLU A 68 -3.17 1.42 26.25
CA GLU A 68 -4.35 2.25 26.01
C GLU A 68 -5.53 1.45 25.39
N GLY A 69 -5.31 0.19 25.01
CA GLY A 69 -6.30 -0.67 24.33
C GLY A 69 -6.37 -0.45 22.82
N VAL A 70 -5.96 0.70 22.31
CA VAL A 70 -5.91 1.02 20.86
C VAL A 70 -4.82 2.03 20.60
N ALA A 71 -4.18 1.97 19.42
CA ALA A 71 -3.24 3.00 19.00
C ALA A 71 -3.23 3.19 17.48
N LEU A 72 -2.80 4.37 17.03
CA LEU A 72 -2.61 4.73 15.64
C LEU A 72 -1.24 5.37 15.45
N CYS A 73 -0.42 4.81 14.58
CA CYS A 73 0.80 5.45 14.08
C CYS A 73 0.62 5.82 12.62
N VAL A 74 0.83 7.08 12.26
CA VAL A 74 0.84 7.57 10.88
C VAL A 74 2.25 7.95 10.48
N VAL A 75 2.61 7.67 9.23
CA VAL A 75 3.97 7.81 8.72
C VAL A 75 3.96 8.67 7.46
N LYS A 76 4.88 9.62 7.37
CA LYS A 76 5.18 10.36 6.14
C LYS A 76 6.63 10.17 5.72
N ASN A 77 6.97 10.61 4.50
CA ASN A 77 8.33 10.54 3.94
C ASN A 77 8.93 9.13 4.04
N SER A 78 8.13 8.11 3.73
CA SER A 78 8.55 6.71 3.68
C SER A 78 8.54 6.22 2.22
N CYS A 79 9.12 5.08 1.98
CA CYS A 79 9.17 4.46 0.67
C CYS A 79 8.31 3.20 0.62
N HIS A 80 8.23 2.58 -0.57
CA HIS A 80 7.54 1.30 -0.74
C HIS A 80 7.94 0.30 0.36
N PHE A 81 6.95 -0.31 1.01
CA PHE A 81 7.15 -1.12 2.22
C PHE A 81 6.88 -2.63 2.03
N GLY A 82 6.65 -3.06 0.79
CA GLY A 82 6.33 -4.47 0.50
C GLY A 82 4.85 -4.79 0.72
N ALA A 83 4.55 -5.97 1.25
CA ALA A 83 3.19 -6.41 1.53
C ALA A 83 2.67 -5.83 2.85
N ALA A 84 1.54 -5.14 2.80
CA ALA A 84 0.92 -4.50 3.96
C ALA A 84 0.60 -5.52 5.07
N GLY A 85 0.18 -6.71 4.69
CA GLY A 85 -0.15 -7.77 5.63
C GLY A 85 0.99 -8.24 6.52
N TYR A 86 2.24 -8.03 6.13
CA TYR A 86 3.37 -8.34 7.00
C TYR A 86 3.28 -7.55 8.31
N TYR A 87 3.00 -6.26 8.24
CA TYR A 87 2.93 -5.38 9.43
C TYR A 87 1.68 -5.65 10.27
N ALA A 88 0.53 -5.85 9.63
CA ALA A 88 -0.68 -6.27 10.35
C ALA A 88 -0.44 -7.56 11.15
N ASN A 89 0.30 -8.51 10.58
CA ASN A 89 0.61 -9.78 11.25
C ASN A 89 1.63 -9.63 12.40
N LEU A 90 2.44 -8.56 12.45
CA LEU A 90 3.28 -8.27 13.62
C LEU A 90 2.40 -8.04 14.86
N ALA A 91 1.33 -7.25 14.74
CA ALA A 91 0.38 -7.03 15.81
C ALA A 91 -0.36 -8.33 16.20
N ALA A 92 -0.78 -9.13 15.21
CA ALA A 92 -1.44 -10.42 15.49
C ALA A 92 -0.57 -11.39 16.28
N LYS A 93 0.74 -11.41 16.04
CA LYS A 93 1.71 -12.20 16.81
C LYS A 93 1.84 -11.73 18.27
N ARG A 94 1.46 -10.48 18.56
CA ARG A 94 1.41 -9.91 19.92
C ARG A 94 0.01 -10.01 20.54
N GLY A 95 -0.91 -10.78 19.94
CA GLY A 95 -2.27 -10.99 20.45
C GLY A 95 -3.25 -9.85 20.15
N MET A 96 -2.92 -8.95 19.22
CA MET A 96 -3.71 -7.77 18.86
C MET A 96 -4.30 -7.88 17.47
N ILE A 97 -5.35 -7.12 17.16
CA ILE A 97 -5.80 -6.91 15.79
C ILE A 97 -4.92 -5.81 15.18
N GLY A 98 -4.16 -6.17 14.14
CA GLY A 98 -3.35 -5.23 13.39
C GLY A 98 -4.04 -4.80 12.10
N ILE A 99 -3.94 -3.51 11.78
CA ILE A 99 -4.36 -2.95 10.49
C ILE A 99 -3.17 -2.17 9.92
N SER A 100 -2.90 -2.35 8.64
CA SER A 100 -1.83 -1.65 7.93
C SER A 100 -2.33 -1.21 6.56
N MET A 101 -1.96 -0.01 6.15
CA MET A 101 -2.39 0.55 4.87
C MET A 101 -1.36 1.56 4.35
N SER A 102 -1.41 1.83 3.05
CA SER A 102 -0.57 2.86 2.43
C SER A 102 -1.27 3.42 1.20
N ASN A 103 -1.18 4.72 1.00
CA ASN A 103 -1.44 5.28 -0.31
C ASN A 103 -0.26 5.02 -1.25
N VAL A 104 -0.52 5.07 -2.55
CA VAL A 104 0.48 4.90 -3.61
C VAL A 104 0.22 5.93 -4.71
N ASP A 105 1.18 6.08 -5.64
CA ASP A 105 1.03 6.92 -6.81
C ASP A 105 -0.23 6.53 -7.60
N PRO A 106 -0.90 7.51 -8.26
CA PRO A 106 -2.10 7.24 -9.04
C PRO A 106 -1.87 6.14 -10.08
N ASN A 107 -2.70 5.10 -10.05
CA ASN A 107 -2.65 3.98 -10.99
C ASN A 107 -4.05 3.39 -11.28
N MET A 108 -5.07 3.94 -10.63
CA MET A 108 -6.45 3.46 -10.72
C MET A 108 -7.39 4.62 -11.08
N THR A 109 -8.39 4.34 -11.92
CA THR A 109 -9.46 5.28 -12.24
C THR A 109 -10.56 5.25 -11.18
N ILE A 110 -11.51 6.15 -11.30
CA ILE A 110 -12.78 6.11 -10.55
C ILE A 110 -13.90 5.63 -11.49
N PRO A 111 -14.98 5.01 -10.98
CA PRO A 111 -16.07 4.53 -11.82
C PRO A 111 -16.64 5.63 -12.71
N GLY A 112 -16.68 5.39 -14.03
CA GLY A 112 -17.20 6.33 -15.04
C GLY A 112 -16.24 7.44 -15.45
N ALA A 113 -14.99 7.43 -14.97
CA ALA A 113 -13.96 8.36 -15.39
C ALA A 113 -12.88 7.71 -16.26
N ARG A 114 -11.92 8.50 -16.69
CA ARG A 114 -10.73 8.10 -17.44
C ARG A 114 -9.46 8.57 -16.74
N GLY A 115 -8.34 7.93 -17.09
CA GLY A 115 -7.02 8.26 -16.53
C GLY A 115 -6.82 7.75 -15.11
N MET A 116 -5.62 7.93 -14.62
CA MET A 116 -5.21 7.56 -13.28
C MET A 116 -5.54 8.71 -12.33
N VAL A 117 -6.39 8.47 -11.34
CA VAL A 117 -6.92 9.50 -10.42
C VAL A 117 -6.46 9.25 -8.99
N ILE A 118 -6.39 7.99 -8.58
CA ILE A 118 -6.05 7.58 -7.22
C ILE A 118 -5.18 6.33 -7.25
N GLY A 119 -4.41 6.13 -6.20
CA GLY A 119 -3.67 4.88 -6.02
C GLY A 119 -4.60 3.68 -5.73
N ASN A 120 -4.14 2.49 -6.04
CA ASN A 120 -4.83 1.26 -5.65
C ASN A 120 -4.64 0.90 -4.15
N ASN A 121 -4.14 1.78 -3.39
CA ASN A 121 -4.07 1.97 -1.95
C ASN A 121 -4.33 0.69 -1.14
N PRO A 122 -3.31 -0.16 -0.91
CA PRO A 122 -3.50 -1.43 -0.21
C PRO A 122 -3.93 -1.25 1.24
N LEU A 123 -4.76 -2.18 1.68
CA LEU A 123 -5.22 -2.35 3.06
C LEU A 123 -5.01 -3.80 3.47
N ALA A 124 -4.49 -4.00 4.67
CA ALA A 124 -4.37 -5.30 5.28
C ALA A 124 -4.84 -5.29 6.72
N TYR A 125 -5.37 -6.42 7.16
CA TYR A 125 -5.57 -6.67 8.58
C TYR A 125 -5.16 -8.11 8.95
N ALA A 126 -4.80 -8.29 10.19
CA ALA A 126 -4.58 -9.60 10.79
C ALA A 126 -5.14 -9.62 12.21
N ALA A 127 -5.66 -10.76 12.62
CA ALA A 127 -6.14 -11.00 13.97
C ALA A 127 -5.60 -12.33 14.49
N PRO A 128 -5.27 -12.43 15.80
CA PRO A 128 -4.77 -13.69 16.37
C PRO A 128 -5.86 -14.77 16.34
N ALA A 129 -5.41 -16.03 16.25
CA ALA A 129 -6.27 -17.20 16.40
C ALA A 129 -5.57 -18.19 17.32
N GLN A 130 -6.35 -18.92 18.13
CA GLN A 130 -5.77 -19.81 19.18
C GLN A 130 -5.09 -21.05 18.61
N SER A 131 -5.68 -21.69 17.59
CA SER A 131 -5.25 -23.01 17.11
C SER A 131 -4.96 -23.07 15.62
N THR A 132 -5.04 -21.93 14.93
CA THR A 132 -4.85 -21.80 13.47
C THR A 132 -3.94 -20.63 13.18
N PRO A 133 -3.42 -20.48 11.96
CA PRO A 133 -2.80 -19.22 11.54
C PRO A 133 -3.74 -18.03 11.75
N SER A 134 -3.19 -16.84 11.93
CA SER A 134 -3.96 -15.59 12.08
C SER A 134 -5.02 -15.45 10.99
N VAL A 135 -6.18 -14.93 11.34
CA VAL A 135 -7.13 -14.42 10.33
C VAL A 135 -6.45 -13.27 9.60
N PHE A 136 -6.46 -13.31 8.27
CA PHE A 136 -5.60 -12.45 7.49
C PHE A 136 -6.24 -11.99 6.18
N LEU A 137 -6.13 -10.70 5.89
CA LEU A 137 -6.45 -10.10 4.59
C LEU A 137 -5.33 -9.15 4.19
N ASP A 138 -4.93 -9.18 2.93
CA ASP A 138 -4.02 -8.20 2.31
C ASP A 138 -4.47 -7.99 0.86
N VAL A 139 -5.04 -6.84 0.57
CA VAL A 139 -5.65 -6.54 -0.72
C VAL A 139 -5.32 -5.12 -1.18
N ALA A 140 -5.17 -4.94 -2.49
CA ALA A 140 -5.26 -3.63 -3.13
C ALA A 140 -6.72 -3.33 -3.49
N MET A 141 -7.06 -2.05 -3.64
CA MET A 141 -8.43 -1.62 -3.97
C MET A 141 -8.75 -1.73 -5.45
N SER A 142 -7.82 -2.17 -6.28
CA SER A 142 -8.04 -2.51 -7.69
C SER A 142 -8.49 -3.97 -7.86
N ASN A 143 -9.17 -4.27 -8.98
CA ASN A 143 -9.59 -5.64 -9.32
C ASN A 143 -8.40 -6.61 -9.48
N VAL A 144 -7.21 -6.07 -9.75
CA VAL A 144 -6.00 -6.85 -10.02
C VAL A 144 -4.76 -6.09 -9.57
N ALA A 145 -3.68 -6.80 -9.23
CA ALA A 145 -2.38 -6.19 -9.03
C ALA A 145 -1.78 -5.72 -10.37
N SER A 146 -1.23 -4.51 -10.42
CA SER A 146 -0.67 -3.90 -11.64
C SER A 146 0.37 -4.78 -12.34
N LEU A 147 1.19 -5.49 -11.59
CA LEU A 147 2.19 -6.42 -12.14
C LEU A 147 1.59 -7.58 -12.94
N LYS A 148 0.34 -7.98 -12.69
CA LYS A 148 -0.34 -8.99 -13.53
C LYS A 148 -0.71 -8.43 -14.90
N VAL A 149 -1.13 -7.17 -14.97
CA VAL A 149 -1.39 -6.48 -16.24
C VAL A 149 -0.10 -6.34 -17.05
N ILE A 150 0.96 -5.86 -16.40
CA ILE A 150 2.30 -5.72 -17.02
C ILE A 150 2.83 -7.08 -17.51
N GLN A 151 2.61 -8.14 -16.75
CA GLN A 151 3.02 -9.48 -17.17
C GLN A 151 2.22 -9.98 -18.40
N ALA A 152 0.91 -9.78 -18.40
CA ALA A 152 0.06 -10.13 -19.54
C ALA A 152 0.48 -9.36 -20.82
N LYS A 153 0.81 -8.07 -20.69
CA LYS A 153 1.37 -7.25 -21.77
C LYS A 153 2.66 -7.85 -22.34
N LYS A 154 3.58 -8.26 -21.47
CA LYS A 154 4.85 -8.92 -21.88
C LYS A 154 4.61 -10.27 -22.58
N ASP A 155 3.63 -11.00 -22.10
CA ASP A 155 3.29 -12.33 -22.62
C ASP A 155 2.42 -12.28 -23.90
N GLY A 156 1.98 -11.08 -24.32
CA GLY A 156 1.06 -10.88 -25.45
C GLY A 156 -0.31 -11.53 -25.25
N LYS A 157 -0.80 -11.58 -24.00
CA LYS A 157 -2.06 -12.21 -23.61
C LYS A 157 -3.12 -11.18 -23.31
N GLU A 158 -4.35 -11.43 -23.73
CA GLU A 158 -5.51 -10.66 -23.27
C GLU A 158 -5.76 -10.80 -21.78
N ILE A 159 -6.39 -9.78 -21.23
CA ILE A 159 -6.80 -9.70 -19.81
C ILE A 159 -8.33 -9.57 -19.70
N PRO A 160 -8.94 -9.87 -18.55
CA PRO A 160 -10.34 -9.57 -18.32
C PRO A 160 -10.64 -8.07 -18.46
N ALA A 161 -11.72 -7.72 -19.16
CA ALA A 161 -12.14 -6.33 -19.35
C ALA A 161 -12.47 -5.58 -18.04
N THR A 162 -12.56 -6.30 -16.93
CA THR A 162 -12.74 -5.73 -15.59
C THR A 162 -11.44 -5.22 -14.95
N TRP A 163 -10.28 -5.45 -15.58
CA TRP A 163 -9.00 -5.12 -14.96
C TRP A 163 -8.58 -3.67 -15.18
N ILE A 164 -8.72 -3.19 -16.41
CA ILE A 164 -8.30 -1.83 -16.79
C ILE A 164 -9.35 -1.16 -17.69
N VAL A 165 -9.23 0.16 -17.77
CA VAL A 165 -9.84 0.97 -18.82
C VAL A 165 -8.75 1.51 -19.73
N ASP A 166 -9.11 1.83 -20.97
CA ASP A 166 -8.26 2.52 -21.94
C ASP A 166 -8.18 4.05 -21.66
N LYS A 167 -7.56 4.79 -22.56
CA LYS A 167 -7.42 6.25 -22.49
C LYS A 167 -8.75 7.03 -22.45
N ASP A 168 -9.82 6.44 -22.98
CA ASP A 168 -11.15 7.02 -23.06
C ASP A 168 -12.05 6.60 -21.88
N GLY A 169 -11.52 5.76 -20.97
CA GLY A 169 -12.25 5.24 -19.80
C GLY A 169 -13.13 4.02 -20.12
N VAL A 170 -12.94 3.40 -21.28
CA VAL A 170 -13.69 2.22 -21.70
C VAL A 170 -12.98 0.94 -21.22
N PRO A 171 -13.70 -0.02 -20.60
CA PRO A 171 -13.14 -1.31 -20.25
C PRO A 171 -12.54 -2.02 -21.48
N THR A 172 -11.32 -2.56 -21.32
CA THR A 172 -10.60 -3.20 -22.43
C THR A 172 -9.95 -4.52 -22.01
N THR A 173 -9.79 -5.44 -22.97
CA THR A 173 -9.04 -6.70 -22.79
C THR A 173 -7.59 -6.57 -23.24
N ASP A 174 -7.20 -5.44 -23.84
CA ASP A 174 -5.85 -5.19 -24.31
C ASP A 174 -4.97 -4.59 -23.20
N PRO A 175 -3.98 -5.34 -22.66
CA PRO A 175 -3.09 -4.84 -21.63
C PRO A 175 -2.10 -3.78 -22.11
N SER A 176 -1.98 -3.56 -23.43
CA SER A 176 -1.01 -2.60 -24.00
C SER A 176 -1.27 -1.16 -23.55
N HIS A 177 -2.50 -0.82 -23.23
CA HIS A 177 -2.89 0.50 -22.73
C HIS A 177 -2.28 0.86 -21.36
N TYR A 178 -1.93 -0.15 -20.54
CA TYR A 178 -1.43 0.09 -19.20
C TYR A 178 0.11 -0.03 -19.15
N PRO A 179 0.82 0.84 -18.42
CA PRO A 179 0.32 1.99 -17.62
C PRO A 179 0.25 3.32 -18.38
N GLU A 180 0.65 3.38 -19.66
CA GLU A 180 0.94 4.62 -20.38
C GLU A 180 -0.32 5.46 -20.68
N GLU A 181 -1.44 4.82 -20.96
CA GLU A 181 -2.68 5.47 -21.39
C GLU A 181 -3.89 5.06 -20.56
N GLY A 182 -3.90 3.83 -20.07
CA GLY A 182 -5.01 3.23 -19.33
C GLY A 182 -4.82 3.29 -17.82
N ALA A 183 -5.86 2.92 -17.09
CA ALA A 183 -5.85 2.88 -15.63
C ALA A 183 -6.54 1.62 -15.10
N MET A 184 -6.13 1.13 -13.92
CA MET A 184 -6.78 0.01 -13.28
C MET A 184 -8.20 0.35 -12.85
N GLN A 185 -9.08 -0.64 -12.85
CA GLN A 185 -10.44 -0.48 -12.34
C GLN A 185 -10.51 -0.86 -10.85
N PRO A 186 -11.27 -0.09 -10.03
CA PRO A 186 -11.46 -0.41 -8.62
C PRO A 186 -12.29 -1.69 -8.44
N MET A 187 -11.91 -2.49 -7.44
CA MET A 187 -12.67 -3.69 -7.10
C MET A 187 -14.10 -3.32 -6.67
N ALA A 188 -15.09 -4.07 -7.18
CA ALA A 188 -16.50 -3.80 -6.91
C ALA A 188 -16.89 -2.32 -7.15
N ALA A 189 -16.31 -1.69 -8.16
CA ALA A 189 -16.58 -0.32 -8.59
C ALA A 189 -16.45 0.72 -7.45
N HIS A 190 -17.56 1.38 -7.07
CA HIS A 190 -17.57 2.44 -6.06
C HIS A 190 -17.10 1.98 -4.68
N LYS A 191 -17.19 0.69 -4.35
CA LYS A 191 -16.78 0.17 -3.03
C LYS A 191 -15.26 0.20 -2.88
N GLY A 192 -14.53 -0.32 -3.88
CA GLY A 192 -13.07 -0.26 -3.89
C GLY A 192 -12.55 1.17 -3.98
N TYR A 193 -13.19 2.01 -4.79
CA TYR A 193 -12.87 3.44 -4.83
C TYR A 193 -13.05 4.11 -3.45
N GLY A 194 -14.18 3.90 -2.80
CA GLY A 194 -14.44 4.47 -1.47
C GLY A 194 -13.44 4.02 -0.41
N LEU A 195 -13.02 2.75 -0.44
CA LEU A 195 -11.97 2.25 0.45
C LEU A 195 -10.60 2.83 0.09
N ALA A 196 -10.26 2.96 -1.21
CA ALA A 196 -9.02 3.62 -1.63
C ALA A 196 -8.96 5.08 -1.15
N LEU A 197 -10.09 5.80 -1.20
CA LEU A 197 -10.18 7.16 -0.67
C LEU A 197 -9.98 7.19 0.86
N LEU A 198 -10.56 6.25 1.61
CA LEU A 198 -10.32 6.14 3.04
C LEU A 198 -8.83 5.94 3.36
N VAL A 199 -8.17 5.04 2.62
CA VAL A 199 -6.73 4.82 2.78
C VAL A 199 -5.94 6.09 2.46
N GLU A 200 -6.30 6.81 1.39
CA GLU A 200 -5.69 8.10 1.03
C GLU A 200 -5.79 9.13 2.16
N LEU A 201 -6.98 9.24 2.77
CA LEU A 201 -7.22 10.14 3.90
C LEU A 201 -6.34 9.78 5.11
N LEU A 202 -6.27 8.50 5.46
CA LEU A 202 -5.56 8.04 6.65
C LEU A 202 -4.04 7.97 6.46
N SER A 203 -3.56 7.61 5.28
CA SER A 203 -2.12 7.46 5.00
C SER A 203 -1.48 8.76 4.50
N GLY A 204 -2.08 9.42 3.50
CA GLY A 204 -1.54 10.63 2.89
C GLY A 204 -1.89 11.88 3.68
N ILE A 205 -3.19 12.21 3.77
CA ILE A 205 -3.65 13.50 4.31
C ILE A 205 -3.39 13.59 5.82
N LEU A 206 -3.76 12.58 6.59
CA LEU A 206 -3.60 12.59 8.05
C LEU A 206 -2.13 12.64 8.47
N SER A 207 -1.23 12.04 7.71
CA SER A 207 0.21 12.08 7.97
C SER A 207 0.87 13.41 7.57
N GLY A 208 0.20 14.22 6.75
CA GLY A 208 0.81 15.39 6.09
C GLY A 208 1.88 14.99 5.06
N GLY A 209 1.80 13.78 4.53
CA GLY A 209 2.63 13.27 3.45
C GLY A 209 2.07 13.58 2.06
N SER A 210 2.71 13.04 1.03
CA SER A 210 2.23 13.14 -0.35
C SER A 210 0.92 12.39 -0.53
N THR A 211 0.06 12.91 -1.41
CA THR A 211 -1.21 12.29 -1.77
C THR A 211 -1.27 12.03 -3.27
N SER A 212 -2.18 11.17 -3.70
CA SER A 212 -2.45 10.95 -5.13
C SER A 212 -2.85 12.23 -5.87
N MET A 213 -3.28 13.27 -5.14
CA MET A 213 -3.70 14.57 -5.69
C MET A 213 -2.60 15.64 -5.63
N SER A 214 -1.52 15.40 -4.90
CA SER A 214 -0.34 16.27 -4.89
C SER A 214 0.50 15.94 -6.13
N GLY A 215 0.01 16.38 -7.30
CA GLY A 215 0.85 16.34 -8.49
C GLY A 215 2.10 17.18 -8.30
N GLU A 216 3.26 16.61 -8.62
CA GLU A 216 4.46 17.38 -8.90
C GLU A 216 4.28 18.17 -10.19
#